data_f7feaa17f7166c8cb47546069de31441
#
_entry.id   f7feaa17f7166c8cb47546069de31441
#
_cell.length_a   1.000
_cell.length_b   1.000
_cell.length_c   1.000
_cell.angle_alpha   90.00
_cell.angle_beta   90.00
_cell.angle_gamma   90.00
#
_symmetry.space_group_name_H-M   'P 1'
#
loop_
_entity.id
_entity.type
_entity.pdbx_description
1 polymer ?
#
loop_
_entity_poly.entity_id
_entity_poly.type
_entity_poly.pdbx_seq_one_letter_code
_entity_poly.pdbx_strand_id
1 'polypeptide(L)'
;LTSAAPMRAFRRQHARATGPHVVVTRADPDRRIVHELNAAPAAQEYARLIGVRPEELGVEAFALHPLLVRSGGEFHVRSVQRAHEDGSLSFYCAIDNGLVLTLGEDSDLLAGSQELFDELAQQLVQVDRILAFNCVLNGVIARARQQQQALGRLFAANRVIGFNTFGEQSGSLHVNQTFTGLAFAAPSPDWAGRRRA
;
A
#
# COMPACT_ATOMS: atom_id res chain seq x y z
N LEU A 1 10.16 -2.76 -20.51
CA LEU A 1 10.82 -4.05 -20.19
C LEU A 1 10.27 -5.12 -21.13
N THR A 2 11.12 -5.78 -21.89
CA THR A 2 10.76 -6.92 -22.72
C THR A 2 11.37 -8.19 -22.10
N SER A 3 10.59 -9.27 -22.04
CA SER A 3 11.04 -10.56 -21.52
C SER A 3 10.56 -11.67 -22.46
N ALA A 4 11.42 -12.67 -22.68
CA ALA A 4 11.05 -13.89 -23.39
C ALA A 4 10.24 -14.85 -22.51
N ALA A 5 10.35 -14.74 -21.18
CA ALA A 5 9.51 -15.46 -20.24
C ALA A 5 8.18 -14.72 -20.04
N PRO A 6 7.05 -15.42 -19.98
CA PRO A 6 5.79 -14.80 -19.58
C PRO A 6 5.93 -14.13 -18.23
N MET A 7 5.38 -12.91 -18.11
CA MET A 7 5.41 -12.16 -16.85
C MET A 7 4.08 -11.49 -16.58
N ARG A 8 3.76 -11.28 -15.32
CA ARG A 8 2.56 -10.62 -14.86
C ARG A 8 2.92 -9.51 -13.87
N ALA A 9 2.52 -8.29 -14.19
CA ALA A 9 2.55 -7.20 -13.20
C ALA A 9 1.38 -7.37 -12.24
N PHE A 10 1.60 -7.06 -10.97
CA PHE A 10 0.58 -7.11 -9.95
C PHE A 10 0.64 -5.91 -9.02
N ARG A 11 -0.50 -5.64 -8.41
CA ARG A 11 -0.67 -4.71 -7.29
C ARG A 11 -1.68 -5.30 -6.32
N ARG A 12 -1.33 -5.36 -5.05
CA ARG A 12 -2.26 -5.70 -3.97
C ARG A 12 -2.27 -4.56 -2.94
N GLN A 13 -3.47 -4.07 -2.64
CA GLN A 13 -3.74 -3.16 -1.54
C GLN A 13 -4.51 -3.95 -0.48
N HIS A 14 -4.07 -3.86 0.77
CA HIS A 14 -4.71 -4.57 1.89
C HIS A 14 -5.70 -3.70 2.66
N ALA A 15 -5.69 -2.38 2.46
CA ALA A 15 -6.62 -1.47 3.10
C ALA A 15 -7.98 -1.45 2.38
N ARG A 16 -9.05 -1.42 3.18
CA ARG A 16 -10.44 -1.32 2.73
C ARG A 16 -11.08 -0.06 3.32
N ALA A 17 -11.89 0.64 2.53
CA ALA A 17 -12.66 1.79 2.97
C ALA A 17 -13.92 1.29 3.70
N THR A 18 -13.95 1.41 5.02
CA THR A 18 -15.02 0.89 5.89
C THR A 18 -15.62 1.94 6.81
N GLY A 19 -14.89 3.02 7.05
CA GLY A 19 -15.26 4.05 8.02
C GLY A 19 -15.94 5.28 7.41
N PRO A 20 -16.08 6.34 8.20
CA PRO A 20 -16.71 7.59 7.77
C PRO A 20 -15.90 8.33 6.70
N HIS A 21 -16.60 9.20 5.98
CA HIS A 21 -15.98 10.15 5.08
C HIS A 21 -15.48 11.37 5.84
N VAL A 22 -14.39 11.94 5.35
CA VAL A 22 -13.79 13.17 5.85
C VAL A 22 -13.34 14.04 4.68
N VAL A 23 -13.56 15.33 4.77
CA VAL A 23 -13.22 16.28 3.71
C VAL A 23 -11.96 17.04 4.11
N VAL A 24 -11.00 17.15 3.19
CA VAL A 24 -9.86 18.06 3.33
C VAL A 24 -10.35 19.48 3.10
N THR A 25 -10.53 20.24 4.17
CA THR A 25 -11.08 21.60 4.09
C THR A 25 -9.99 22.67 3.95
N ARG A 26 -8.77 22.39 4.39
CA ARG A 26 -7.61 23.26 4.17
C ARG A 26 -6.31 22.45 4.06
N ALA A 27 -5.61 22.63 2.94
CA ALA A 27 -4.33 21.97 2.69
C ALA A 27 -3.34 22.92 1.98
N ASP A 28 -2.07 22.56 2.09
CA ASP A 28 -0.96 23.05 1.26
C ASP A 28 -0.51 21.89 0.36
N PRO A 29 -0.99 21.82 -0.90
CA PRO A 29 -0.71 20.71 -1.80
C PRO A 29 0.78 20.57 -2.14
N ASP A 30 1.50 21.69 -2.27
CA ASP A 30 2.92 21.69 -2.64
C ASP A 30 3.78 21.03 -1.57
N ARG A 31 3.41 21.22 -0.31
CA ARG A 31 4.07 20.63 0.86
C ARG A 31 3.43 19.32 1.31
N ARG A 32 2.31 18.93 0.71
CA ARG A 32 1.49 17.76 1.11
C ARG A 32 1.07 17.82 2.57
N ILE A 33 0.70 18.98 3.05
CA ILE A 33 0.26 19.23 4.43
C ILE A 33 -1.24 19.50 4.42
N VAL A 34 -1.96 18.80 5.28
CA VAL A 34 -3.38 19.04 5.57
C VAL A 34 -3.48 19.73 6.92
N HIS A 35 -4.03 20.94 6.93
CA HIS A 35 -4.25 21.73 8.13
C HIS A 35 -5.59 21.44 8.78
N GLU A 36 -6.62 21.15 7.93
CA GLU A 36 -7.98 20.93 8.43
C GLU A 36 -8.66 19.77 7.71
N LEU A 37 -9.33 18.96 8.50
CA LEU A 37 -10.27 17.93 8.08
C LEU A 37 -11.63 18.28 8.68
N ASN A 38 -12.71 18.31 7.86
CA ASN A 38 -14.06 18.69 8.31
C ASN A 38 -14.10 20.02 9.06
N ALA A 39 -13.29 21.01 8.66
CA ALA A 39 -13.13 22.32 9.30
C ALA A 39 -12.60 22.29 10.76
N ALA A 40 -12.00 21.18 11.18
CA ALA A 40 -11.29 21.05 12.47
C ALA A 40 -9.79 20.80 12.23
N PRO A 41 -8.89 21.07 13.20
CA PRO A 41 -7.48 20.76 13.07
C PRO A 41 -7.28 19.30 12.69
N ALA A 42 -6.48 19.04 11.64
CA ALA A 42 -6.43 17.74 10.96
C ALA A 42 -6.05 16.58 11.90
N ALA A 43 -5.05 16.77 12.77
CA ALA A 43 -4.62 15.75 13.73
C ALA A 43 -5.70 15.45 14.77
N GLN A 44 -6.43 16.47 15.24
CA GLN A 44 -7.50 16.29 16.23
C GLN A 44 -8.68 15.53 15.62
N GLU A 45 -9.10 15.93 14.42
CA GLU A 45 -10.22 15.27 13.74
C GLU A 45 -9.86 13.83 13.36
N TYR A 46 -8.65 13.58 12.87
CA TYR A 46 -8.19 12.23 12.58
C TYR A 46 -8.13 11.35 13.85
N ALA A 47 -7.57 11.86 14.95
CA ALA A 47 -7.51 11.16 16.23
C ALA A 47 -8.92 10.83 16.76
N ARG A 48 -9.86 11.78 16.67
CA ARG A 48 -11.27 11.57 17.01
C ARG A 48 -11.91 10.45 16.20
N LEU A 49 -11.63 10.41 14.90
CA LEU A 49 -12.19 9.38 13.99
C LEU A 49 -11.71 7.97 14.31
N ILE A 50 -10.45 7.82 14.74
CA ILE A 50 -9.88 6.51 15.09
C ILE A 50 -9.98 6.19 16.59
N GLY A 51 -10.54 7.09 17.40
CA GLY A 51 -10.81 6.85 18.82
C GLY A 51 -9.59 6.90 19.73
N VAL A 52 -8.56 7.71 19.37
CA VAL A 52 -7.34 7.90 20.16
C VAL A 52 -7.14 9.38 20.51
N ARG A 53 -6.18 9.68 21.38
CA ARG A 53 -5.78 11.06 21.67
C ARG A 53 -4.79 11.55 20.59
N PRO A 54 -4.73 12.86 20.27
CA PRO A 54 -3.79 13.39 19.29
C PRO A 54 -2.32 13.04 19.56
N GLU A 55 -1.93 12.94 20.84
CA GLU A 55 -0.58 12.60 21.26
C GLU A 55 -0.20 11.13 20.97
N GLU A 56 -1.18 10.28 20.73
CA GLU A 56 -1.01 8.88 20.39
C GLU A 56 -0.88 8.65 18.87
N LEU A 57 -1.00 9.73 18.08
CA LEU A 57 -0.83 9.64 16.63
C LEU A 57 0.64 9.37 16.28
N GLY A 58 0.87 8.22 15.72
CA GLY A 58 2.17 7.77 15.25
C GLY A 58 2.06 6.88 14.02
N VAL A 59 3.20 6.42 13.53
CA VAL A 59 3.28 5.63 12.29
C VAL A 59 2.40 4.38 12.33
N GLU A 60 2.23 3.76 13.49
CA GLU A 60 1.39 2.58 13.68
C GLU A 60 -0.09 2.92 13.51
N ALA A 61 -0.57 4.00 14.17
CA ALA A 61 -1.94 4.48 14.03
C ALA A 61 -2.26 4.81 12.56
N PHE A 62 -1.34 5.50 11.86
CA PHE A 62 -1.49 5.85 10.45
C PHE A 62 -1.49 4.63 9.52
N ALA A 63 -0.73 3.59 9.84
CA ALA A 63 -0.68 2.36 9.06
C ALA A 63 -1.94 1.51 9.25
N LEU A 64 -2.46 1.41 10.48
CA LEU A 64 -3.62 0.58 10.80
C LEU A 64 -4.95 1.24 10.39
N HIS A 65 -5.00 2.58 10.33
CA HIS A 65 -6.21 3.35 10.03
C HIS A 65 -5.99 4.30 8.83
N PRO A 66 -5.70 3.78 7.63
CA PRO A 66 -5.38 4.61 6.48
C PRO A 66 -6.57 5.44 6.01
N LEU A 67 -6.28 6.58 5.41
CA LEU A 67 -7.26 7.36 4.66
C LEU A 67 -7.21 6.94 3.19
N LEU A 68 -8.36 6.79 2.55
CA LEU A 68 -8.46 6.38 1.16
C LEU A 68 -9.25 7.39 0.33
N VAL A 69 -8.80 7.64 -0.88
CA VAL A 69 -9.52 8.40 -1.89
C VAL A 69 -10.12 7.47 -2.93
N ARG A 70 -11.33 7.76 -3.38
CA ARG A 70 -11.95 7.06 -4.51
C ARG A 70 -11.56 7.75 -5.82
N SER A 71 -10.93 7.01 -6.72
CA SER A 71 -10.53 7.49 -8.05
C SER A 71 -10.64 6.37 -9.06
N GLY A 72 -11.23 6.64 -10.24
CA GLY A 72 -11.39 5.62 -11.28
C GLY A 72 -12.26 4.42 -10.88
N GLY A 73 -13.16 4.59 -9.90
CA GLY A 73 -13.99 3.51 -9.37
C GLY A 73 -13.33 2.68 -8.26
N GLU A 74 -12.04 2.85 -8.01
CA GLU A 74 -11.28 2.14 -6.99
C GLU A 74 -10.88 3.06 -5.83
N PHE A 75 -10.59 2.46 -4.66
CA PHE A 75 -10.03 3.16 -3.52
C PHE A 75 -8.52 3.06 -3.50
N HIS A 76 -7.84 4.19 -3.26
CA HIS A 76 -6.39 4.29 -3.18
C HIS A 76 -6.00 4.92 -1.84
N VAL A 77 -5.05 4.30 -1.16
CA VAL A 77 -4.56 4.82 0.12
C VAL A 77 -3.84 6.15 -0.08
N ARG A 78 -4.13 7.09 0.80
CA ARG A 78 -3.44 8.36 1.01
C ARG A 78 -2.80 8.32 2.40
N SER A 79 -1.60 7.78 2.48
CA SER A 79 -0.95 7.54 3.78
C SER A 79 -0.51 8.85 4.44
N VAL A 80 -0.93 9.01 5.69
CA VAL A 80 -0.38 10.03 6.58
C VAL A 80 1.06 9.65 6.93
N GLN A 81 1.94 10.65 6.90
CA GLN A 81 3.35 10.51 7.24
C GLN A 81 3.61 10.90 8.70
N ARG A 82 3.05 12.03 9.10
CA ARG A 82 3.35 12.62 10.41
C ARG A 82 2.25 13.57 10.87
N ALA A 83 2.00 13.60 12.17
CA ALA A 83 1.30 14.69 12.85
C ALA A 83 2.32 15.73 13.33
N HIS A 84 1.99 17.02 13.18
CA HIS A 84 2.81 18.16 13.59
C HIS A 84 2.24 18.82 14.84
N GLU A 85 3.07 19.56 15.56
CA GLU A 85 2.68 20.27 16.79
C GLU A 85 1.60 21.32 16.57
N ASP A 86 1.50 21.89 15.38
CA ASP A 86 0.46 22.82 14.97
C ASP A 86 -0.89 22.17 14.66
N GLY A 87 -1.00 20.84 14.83
CA GLY A 87 -2.21 20.08 14.55
C GLY A 87 -2.40 19.71 13.07
N SER A 88 -1.45 20.00 12.20
CA SER A 88 -1.49 19.58 10.81
C SER A 88 -0.97 18.15 10.61
N LEU A 89 -1.31 17.54 9.46
CA LEU A 89 -0.85 16.22 9.04
C LEU A 89 -0.09 16.34 7.72
N SER A 90 1.12 15.79 7.63
CA SER A 90 1.79 15.60 6.35
C SER A 90 1.48 14.23 5.75
N PHE A 91 1.50 14.14 4.42
CA PHE A 91 1.19 12.94 3.66
C PHE A 91 2.38 12.49 2.80
N TYR A 92 2.49 11.19 2.52
CA TYR A 92 3.49 10.67 1.57
C TYR A 92 3.14 11.00 0.12
N CYS A 93 1.87 11.18 -0.19
CA CYS A 93 1.34 11.36 -1.54
C CYS A 93 0.70 12.75 -1.71
N ALA A 94 0.34 13.08 -2.95
CA ALA A 94 -0.39 14.31 -3.25
C ALA A 94 -1.76 14.34 -2.54
N ILE A 95 -2.09 15.49 -2.02
CA ILE A 95 -3.34 15.80 -1.32
C ILE A 95 -3.79 17.20 -1.75
N ASP A 96 -5.10 17.46 -1.80
CA ASP A 96 -5.64 18.74 -2.25
C ASP A 96 -6.87 19.13 -1.45
N ASN A 97 -7.21 20.41 -1.51
CA ASN A 97 -8.43 20.95 -0.92
C ASN A 97 -9.68 20.36 -1.59
N GLY A 98 -10.70 20.09 -0.81
CA GLY A 98 -11.96 19.52 -1.28
C GLY A 98 -11.91 18.00 -1.51
N LEU A 99 -10.76 17.37 -1.29
CA LEU A 99 -10.64 15.92 -1.43
C LEU A 99 -11.49 15.22 -0.37
N VAL A 100 -12.36 14.31 -0.81
CA VAL A 100 -13.14 13.46 0.08
C VAL A 100 -12.34 12.18 0.31
N LEU A 101 -11.99 11.94 1.55
CA LEU A 101 -11.31 10.74 2.01
C LEU A 101 -12.28 9.85 2.79
N THR A 102 -12.02 8.57 2.79
CA THR A 102 -12.76 7.59 3.60
C THR A 102 -11.77 6.96 4.58
N LEU A 103 -12.13 6.90 5.85
CA LEU A 103 -11.34 6.15 6.82
C LEU A 103 -11.39 4.68 6.44
N GLY A 104 -10.24 4.05 6.48
CA GLY A 104 -10.09 2.64 6.17
C GLY A 104 -9.57 1.83 7.34
N GLU A 105 -9.65 0.55 7.14
CA GLU A 105 -9.05 -0.46 7.99
C GLU A 105 -8.10 -1.31 7.16
N ASP A 106 -7.01 -1.73 7.78
CA ASP A 106 -6.16 -2.75 7.19
C ASP A 106 -6.86 -4.10 7.24
N SER A 107 -6.97 -4.77 6.09
CA SER A 107 -7.39 -6.16 6.01
C SER A 107 -6.22 -7.09 6.36
N ASP A 108 -6.47 -8.39 6.53
CA ASP A 108 -5.41 -9.35 6.85
C ASP A 108 -4.33 -9.38 5.76
N LEU A 109 -3.17 -8.80 6.09
CA LEU A 109 -2.01 -8.69 5.21
C LEU A 109 -1.48 -10.07 4.77
N LEU A 110 -1.50 -11.04 5.69
CA LEU A 110 -1.00 -12.39 5.42
C LEU A 110 -1.95 -13.13 4.48
N ALA A 111 -3.25 -13.13 4.78
CA ALA A 111 -4.27 -13.77 3.94
C ALA A 111 -4.32 -13.13 2.54
N GLY A 112 -4.33 -11.80 2.45
CA GLY A 112 -4.35 -11.11 1.17
C GLY A 112 -3.07 -11.31 0.33
N SER A 113 -1.91 -11.53 0.97
CA SER A 113 -0.68 -11.91 0.26
C SER A 113 -0.75 -13.34 -0.25
N GLN A 114 -1.30 -14.26 0.52
CA GLN A 114 -1.51 -15.66 0.07
C GLN A 114 -2.46 -15.71 -1.13
N GLU A 115 -3.61 -15.03 -1.05
CA GLU A 115 -4.56 -14.93 -2.17
C GLU A 115 -3.89 -14.40 -3.44
N LEU A 116 -3.05 -13.38 -3.33
CA LEU A 116 -2.31 -12.84 -4.47
C LEU A 116 -1.41 -13.91 -5.11
N PHE A 117 -0.66 -14.67 -4.30
CA PHE A 117 0.23 -15.71 -4.85
C PHE A 117 -0.56 -16.86 -5.49
N ASP A 118 -1.71 -17.21 -4.94
CA ASP A 118 -2.61 -18.20 -5.53
C ASP A 118 -3.18 -17.71 -6.88
N GLU A 119 -3.58 -16.44 -6.97
CA GLU A 119 -4.02 -15.81 -8.22
C GLU A 119 -2.89 -15.79 -9.27
N LEU A 120 -1.66 -15.46 -8.88
CA LEU A 120 -0.51 -15.47 -9.80
C LEU A 120 -0.19 -16.88 -10.28
N ALA A 121 -0.30 -17.89 -9.41
CA ALA A 121 -0.11 -19.29 -9.78
C ALA A 121 -1.17 -19.81 -10.76
N GLN A 122 -2.40 -19.28 -10.67
CA GLN A 122 -3.46 -19.60 -11.63
C GLN A 122 -3.27 -18.91 -12.99
N GLN A 123 -2.70 -17.70 -13.00
CA GLN A 123 -2.49 -16.91 -14.22
C GLN A 123 -1.22 -17.28 -15.00
N LEU A 124 -0.24 -17.84 -14.32
CA LEU A 124 1.03 -18.28 -14.89
C LEU A 124 1.16 -19.78 -14.68
N VAL A 125 1.54 -20.53 -15.73
CA VAL A 125 1.64 -22.00 -15.69
C VAL A 125 2.57 -22.48 -14.56
N GLN A 126 3.63 -21.73 -14.30
CA GLN A 126 4.55 -21.96 -13.18
C GLN A 126 5.26 -20.67 -12.83
N VAL A 127 5.03 -20.13 -11.65
CA VAL A 127 5.76 -18.97 -11.13
C VAL A 127 7.17 -19.43 -10.74
N ASP A 128 8.19 -18.85 -11.35
CA ASP A 128 9.59 -19.10 -10.99
C ASP A 128 10.09 -18.13 -9.94
N ARG A 129 9.86 -16.83 -10.14
CA ARG A 129 10.30 -15.77 -9.23
C ARG A 129 9.34 -14.61 -9.24
N ILE A 130 9.34 -13.88 -8.14
CA ILE A 130 8.58 -12.64 -7.97
C ILE A 130 9.57 -11.55 -7.58
N LEU A 131 9.66 -10.49 -8.39
CA LEU A 131 10.32 -9.24 -8.01
C LEU A 131 9.26 -8.32 -7.42
N ALA A 132 9.41 -7.95 -6.16
CA ALA A 132 8.39 -7.21 -5.45
C ALA A 132 8.91 -5.95 -4.74
N PHE A 133 8.03 -4.98 -4.65
CA PHE A 133 8.22 -3.72 -3.93
C PHE A 133 7.10 -3.62 -2.89
N ASN A 134 7.49 -3.64 -1.62
CA ASN A 134 6.53 -3.67 -0.51
C ASN A 134 6.59 -2.34 0.24
N CYS A 135 5.46 -1.69 0.40
CA CYS A 135 5.42 -0.47 1.19
C CYS A 135 5.93 -0.71 2.61
N VAL A 136 6.79 0.17 3.11
CA VAL A 136 7.33 0.09 4.48
C VAL A 136 6.22 0.04 5.53
N LEU A 137 5.07 0.66 5.28
CA LEU A 137 3.92 0.64 6.18
C LEU A 137 3.29 -0.76 6.32
N ASN A 138 3.38 -1.62 5.31
CA ASN A 138 2.99 -3.02 5.45
C ASN A 138 3.90 -3.75 6.46
N GLY A 139 5.18 -3.37 6.55
CA GLY A 139 6.09 -3.86 7.58
C GLY A 139 5.71 -3.40 8.99
N VAL A 140 5.20 -2.17 9.12
CA VAL A 140 4.66 -1.65 10.39
C VAL A 140 3.43 -2.44 10.81
N ILE A 141 2.48 -2.67 9.89
CA ILE A 141 1.28 -3.48 10.11
C ILE A 141 1.64 -4.91 10.51
N ALA A 142 2.55 -5.55 9.78
CA ALA A 142 3.00 -6.90 10.08
C ALA A 142 3.62 -7.01 11.48
N ARG A 143 4.33 -5.95 11.93
CA ARG A 143 4.88 -5.88 13.29
C ARG A 143 3.78 -5.74 14.32
N ALA A 144 2.88 -4.78 14.16
CA ALA A 144 1.77 -4.54 15.09
C ALA A 144 0.89 -5.79 15.27
N ARG A 145 0.70 -6.57 14.20
CA ARG A 145 -0.07 -7.81 14.20
C ARG A 145 0.75 -9.09 14.47
N GLN A 146 2.03 -8.97 14.77
CA GLN A 146 2.95 -10.10 15.02
C GLN A 146 3.02 -11.11 13.85
N GLN A 147 2.80 -10.63 12.61
CA GLN A 147 2.77 -11.45 11.38
C GLN A 147 4.10 -11.49 10.62
N GLN A 148 5.16 -10.80 11.08
CA GLN A 148 6.42 -10.64 10.34
C GLN A 148 7.05 -11.97 9.92
N GLN A 149 7.13 -12.94 10.86
CA GLN A 149 7.73 -14.24 10.56
C GLN A 149 6.88 -15.07 9.58
N ALA A 150 5.55 -15.02 9.74
CA ALA A 150 4.64 -15.74 8.85
C ALA A 150 4.72 -15.17 7.43
N LEU A 151 4.72 -13.85 7.29
CA LEU A 151 4.86 -13.14 6.01
C LEU A 151 6.23 -13.43 5.37
N GLY A 152 7.31 -13.43 6.16
CA GLY A 152 8.65 -13.77 5.67
C GLY A 152 8.73 -15.20 5.13
N ARG A 153 8.12 -16.18 5.81
CA ARG A 153 8.01 -17.56 5.34
C ARG A 153 7.19 -17.66 4.04
N LEU A 154 6.07 -16.95 3.98
CA LEU A 154 5.22 -16.90 2.80
C LEU A 154 5.97 -16.34 1.59
N PHE A 155 6.71 -15.23 1.75
CA PHE A 155 7.52 -14.63 0.69
C PHE A 155 8.65 -15.57 0.24
N ALA A 156 9.35 -16.23 1.18
CA ALA A 156 10.40 -17.19 0.87
C ALA A 156 9.86 -18.41 0.09
N ALA A 157 8.72 -18.95 0.51
CA ALA A 157 8.06 -20.08 -0.18
C ALA A 157 7.69 -19.73 -1.63
N ASN A 158 7.30 -18.47 -1.90
CA ASN A 158 6.95 -17.97 -3.22
C ASN A 158 8.13 -17.35 -3.98
N ARG A 159 9.37 -17.53 -3.48
CA ARG A 159 10.60 -17.02 -4.11
C ARG A 159 10.53 -15.51 -4.42
N VAL A 160 9.97 -14.75 -3.49
CA VAL A 160 9.90 -13.30 -3.59
C VAL A 160 11.27 -12.71 -3.29
N ILE A 161 11.74 -11.84 -4.19
CA ILE A 161 12.90 -10.97 -3.99
C ILE A 161 12.48 -9.52 -4.16
N GLY A 162 13.12 -8.60 -3.47
CA GLY A 162 12.79 -7.19 -3.57
C GLY A 162 13.20 -6.42 -2.33
N PHE A 163 12.56 -5.28 -2.12
CA PHE A 163 12.84 -4.40 -0.99
C PHE A 163 11.61 -3.59 -0.57
N ASN A 164 11.71 -2.97 0.60
CA ASN A 164 10.68 -2.07 1.09
C ASN A 164 10.83 -0.67 0.49
N THR A 165 9.70 -0.02 0.23
CA THR A 165 9.60 1.28 -0.43
C THR A 165 8.77 2.26 0.40
N PHE A 166 8.93 3.56 0.19
CA PHE A 166 8.11 4.60 0.81
C PHE A 166 6.87 4.98 -0.02
N GLY A 167 6.71 4.35 -1.16
CA GLY A 167 5.59 4.48 -2.08
C GLY A 167 5.90 3.72 -3.35
N GLU A 168 4.88 3.17 -3.95
CA GLU A 168 4.97 2.31 -5.13
C GLU A 168 4.34 3.02 -6.32
N GLN A 169 4.69 2.57 -7.51
CA GLN A 169 4.08 3.01 -8.76
C GLN A 169 3.24 1.87 -9.34
N SER A 170 1.99 2.17 -9.69
CA SER A 170 1.13 1.25 -10.43
C SER A 170 0.43 2.01 -11.56
N GLY A 171 0.79 1.69 -12.80
CA GLY A 171 0.38 2.48 -13.95
C GLY A 171 0.87 3.94 -13.83
N SER A 172 -0.04 4.90 -13.90
CA SER A 172 0.21 6.34 -13.73
C SER A 172 0.07 6.84 -12.29
N LEU A 173 -0.25 5.95 -11.34
CA LEU A 173 -0.57 6.35 -9.97
C LEU A 173 0.60 6.08 -9.03
N HIS A 174 0.91 7.07 -8.18
CA HIS A 174 1.65 6.85 -6.95
C HIS A 174 0.69 6.28 -5.91
N VAL A 175 1.04 5.13 -5.35
CA VAL A 175 0.23 4.37 -4.39
C VAL A 175 1.01 4.12 -3.10
N ASN A 176 0.29 3.97 -2.00
CA ASN A 176 0.85 3.68 -0.68
C ASN A 176 0.18 2.44 -0.08
N GLN A 177 0.83 1.82 0.89
CA GLN A 177 0.35 0.59 1.54
C GLN A 177 -0.03 -0.49 0.54
N THR A 178 0.79 -0.62 -0.50
CA THR A 178 0.63 -1.63 -1.53
C THR A 178 1.80 -2.59 -1.56
N PHE A 179 1.55 -3.75 -2.12
CA PHE A 179 2.53 -4.74 -2.52
C PHE A 179 2.45 -4.85 -4.04
N THR A 180 3.48 -4.37 -4.74
CA THR A 180 3.53 -4.32 -6.20
C THR A 180 4.71 -5.12 -6.73
N GLY A 181 4.65 -5.55 -7.97
CA GLY A 181 5.77 -6.27 -8.54
C GLY A 181 5.50 -6.93 -9.89
N LEU A 182 6.43 -7.80 -10.23
CA LEU A 182 6.41 -8.62 -11.44
C LEU A 182 6.61 -10.08 -11.06
N ALA A 183 5.67 -10.94 -11.42
CA ALA A 183 5.81 -12.37 -11.34
C ALA A 183 6.31 -12.90 -12.70
N PHE A 184 7.30 -13.76 -12.70
CA PHE A 184 7.91 -14.37 -13.88
C PHE A 184 7.58 -15.85 -13.89
N ALA A 185 7.09 -16.35 -15.03
CA ALA A 185 6.95 -17.78 -15.24
C ALA A 185 8.31 -18.44 -15.45
N ALA A 186 8.39 -19.73 -15.15
CA ALA A 186 9.54 -20.54 -15.51
C ALA A 186 9.75 -20.49 -17.04
N PRO A 187 11.01 -20.41 -17.50
CA PRO A 187 11.30 -20.47 -18.92
C PRO A 187 10.75 -21.78 -19.51
N SER A 188 10.07 -21.69 -20.66
CA SER A 188 9.68 -22.91 -21.37
C SER A 188 10.94 -23.72 -21.79
N PRO A 189 10.86 -25.04 -21.89
CA PRO A 189 11.98 -25.87 -22.36
C PRO A 189 12.59 -25.36 -23.68
N ASP A 190 11.78 -24.84 -24.60
CA ASP A 190 12.20 -24.29 -25.89
C ASP A 190 13.00 -22.97 -25.78
N TRP A 191 12.95 -22.28 -24.64
CA TRP A 191 13.69 -21.04 -24.41
C TRP A 191 15.19 -21.29 -24.20
N ALA A 192 15.54 -22.43 -23.56
CA ALA A 192 16.93 -22.81 -23.31
C ALA A 192 17.72 -23.05 -24.61
N GLY A 193 17.03 -23.45 -25.69
CA GLY A 193 17.62 -23.69 -26.99
C GLY A 193 18.00 -22.42 -27.78
N ARG A 194 17.34 -21.28 -27.50
CA ARG A 194 17.54 -20.02 -28.26
C ARG A 194 18.72 -19.15 -27.81
N ARG A 195 19.42 -19.52 -26.74
CA ARG A 195 20.63 -18.82 -26.29
C ARG A 195 21.93 -19.22 -27.01
N ARG A 196 21.87 -20.16 -27.95
CA ARG A 196 23.06 -20.71 -28.63
C ARG A 196 23.10 -20.44 -30.13
N ALA A 197 22.30 -19.51 -30.63
CA ALA A 197 22.35 -19.10 -32.04
C ALA A 197 22.82 -17.63 -32.15
#